data_37840400a75c695a96cac9e59c76ecee
#
_entry.id   37840400a75c695a96cac9e59c76ecee
#
_cell.length_a   1.000
_cell.length_b   1.000
_cell.length_c   1.000
_cell.angle_alpha   90.00
_cell.angle_beta   90.00
_cell.angle_gamma   90.00
#
_symmetry.space_group_name_H-M   'P 1'
#
loop_
_entity.id
_entity.type
_entity.pdbx_description
1 polymer ?
#
loop_
_entity_poly.entity_id
_entity_poly.type
_entity_poly.pdbx_seq_one_letter_code
_entity_poly.pdbx_strand_id
1 'polypeptide(L)'
;MAVLRAVALIVVGLAALVWLIPAAPMTGDGQHYIEFVRNNLQHGASSWHERRILGPLIVRAMPLEAQDGFFVLTTVSLALTSLLTYLAAREVVGAERGLAAIPLLFGTWVVAPNLREFGLIDPLAWVFVAGAWLATVRRRWWLAAGVAALGVLAKEVVALAAVAAAAAAFDRHRPWKAVGIVAPAALVVAVMTVLFPGSGTDANGYVLKWVRDGLFSNGAGRAAFLFFASYGALWLLVPRAWAELPPHLKRAAVVYLLAAVMLPLVGSPERMEEAIFPLLVTSAVLATRRWSAVLVWILALADAVFAARVGGDARLPTVLAWSGLAVACALALWGYVVSRPAPRLVRAGPRGTTAPSP
;
A
#
# COMPACT_ATOMS: atom_id res chain seq x y z
N MET A 1 -25.31 -4.64 4.93
CA MET A 1 -24.82 -6.03 5.09
C MET A 1 -23.33 -6.18 4.73
N ALA A 2 -22.87 -5.91 3.48
CA ALA A 2 -21.47 -6.13 3.10
C ALA A 2 -20.42 -5.31 3.89
N VAL A 3 -20.70 -4.06 4.23
CA VAL A 3 -19.81 -3.26 5.10
C VAL A 3 -19.68 -3.88 6.50
N LEU A 4 -20.76 -4.37 7.07
CA LEU A 4 -20.72 -5.03 8.38
C LEU A 4 -19.89 -6.31 8.33
N ARG A 5 -20.01 -7.11 7.24
CA ARG A 5 -19.14 -8.27 7.01
C ARG A 5 -17.66 -7.86 6.86
N ALA A 6 -17.38 -6.76 6.15
CA ALA A 6 -16.02 -6.25 6.04
C ALA A 6 -15.45 -5.88 7.41
N VAL A 7 -16.19 -5.15 8.23
CA VAL A 7 -15.76 -4.80 9.59
C VAL A 7 -15.53 -6.05 10.43
N ALA A 8 -16.43 -7.03 10.38
CA ALA A 8 -16.26 -8.28 11.11
C ALA A 8 -15.00 -9.05 10.67
N LEU A 9 -14.75 -9.16 9.36
CA LEU A 9 -13.54 -9.79 8.81
C LEU A 9 -12.26 -9.05 9.24
N ILE A 10 -12.28 -7.73 9.25
CA ILE A 10 -11.14 -6.91 9.68
C ILE A 10 -10.85 -7.15 11.16
N VAL A 11 -11.87 -7.06 12.02
CA VAL A 11 -11.72 -7.24 13.46
C VAL A 11 -11.20 -8.63 13.79
N VAL A 12 -11.85 -9.68 13.25
CA VAL A 12 -11.44 -11.06 13.49
C VAL A 12 -10.05 -11.33 12.92
N GLY A 13 -9.77 -10.86 11.71
CA GLY A 13 -8.46 -11.05 11.07
C GLY A 13 -7.33 -10.36 11.82
N LEU A 14 -7.51 -9.10 12.22
CA LEU A 14 -6.50 -8.39 13.02
C LEU A 14 -6.33 -9.01 14.40
N ALA A 15 -7.40 -9.40 15.08
CA ALA A 15 -7.31 -10.08 16.38
C ALA A 15 -6.51 -11.39 16.25
N ALA A 16 -6.78 -12.18 15.21
CA ALA A 16 -6.03 -13.40 14.94
C ALA A 16 -4.54 -13.10 14.66
N LEU A 17 -4.24 -12.08 13.84
CA LEU A 17 -2.86 -11.69 13.53
C LEU A 17 -2.11 -11.17 14.75
N VAL A 18 -2.74 -10.33 15.59
CA VAL A 18 -2.15 -9.85 16.86
C VAL A 18 -1.83 -11.02 17.79
N TRP A 19 -2.69 -12.05 17.82
CA TRP A 19 -2.45 -13.25 18.62
C TRP A 19 -1.33 -14.13 18.05
N LEU A 20 -1.25 -14.25 16.72
CA LEU A 20 -0.28 -15.11 16.03
C LEU A 20 1.10 -14.47 15.88
N ILE A 21 1.16 -13.16 15.72
CA ILE A 21 2.41 -12.42 15.48
C ILE A 21 2.91 -11.84 16.80
N PRO A 22 3.97 -12.38 17.39
CA PRO A 22 4.54 -11.79 18.60
C PRO A 22 5.15 -10.44 18.29
N ALA A 23 4.90 -9.49 19.17
CA ALA A 23 5.61 -8.22 19.15
C ALA A 23 7.13 -8.45 19.23
N ALA A 24 7.89 -7.80 18.37
CA ALA A 24 9.33 -7.76 18.48
C ALA A 24 9.74 -6.70 19.51
N PRO A 25 10.93 -6.84 20.14
CA PRO A 25 11.52 -5.74 20.88
C PRO A 25 11.56 -4.49 19.97
N MET A 26 11.12 -3.36 20.50
CA MET A 26 11.17 -2.12 19.74
C MET A 26 12.62 -1.72 19.51
N THR A 27 12.96 -1.53 18.26
CA THR A 27 14.29 -1.14 17.82
C THR A 27 14.20 0.02 16.83
N GLY A 28 15.30 0.74 16.65
CA GLY A 28 15.42 1.76 15.62
C GLY A 28 14.34 2.86 15.68
N ASP A 29 13.64 3.04 14.58
CA ASP A 29 12.67 4.13 14.41
C ASP A 29 11.54 4.09 15.45
N GLY A 30 11.02 2.91 15.79
CA GLY A 30 9.94 2.77 16.76
C GLY A 30 10.32 3.28 18.15
N GLN A 31 11.54 2.98 18.61
CA GLN A 31 12.06 3.47 19.88
C GLN A 31 12.19 5.01 19.86
N HIS A 32 12.69 5.58 18.77
CA HIS A 32 12.81 7.03 18.63
C HIS A 32 11.47 7.75 18.73
N TYR A 33 10.39 7.22 18.14
CA TYR A 33 9.06 7.82 18.26
C TYR A 33 8.51 7.73 19.69
N ILE A 34 8.74 6.60 20.40
CA ILE A 34 8.33 6.45 21.80
C ILE A 34 9.08 7.45 22.69
N GLU A 35 10.39 7.57 22.52
CA GLU A 35 11.21 8.53 23.25
C GLU A 35 10.79 9.97 22.95
N PHE A 36 10.48 10.29 21.70
CA PHE A 36 10.00 11.60 21.29
C PHE A 36 8.67 11.97 21.99
N VAL A 37 7.74 11.02 22.13
CA VAL A 37 6.49 11.24 22.89
C VAL A 37 6.78 11.41 24.37
N ARG A 38 7.62 10.57 24.97
CA ARG A 38 8.01 10.64 26.39
C ARG A 38 8.70 11.95 26.75
N ASN A 39 9.50 12.49 25.83
CA ASN A 39 10.19 13.77 26.00
C ASN A 39 9.30 14.97 25.62
N ASN A 40 8.00 14.83 25.65
CA ASN A 40 7.04 15.91 25.35
C ASN A 40 7.20 16.55 23.96
N LEU A 41 7.61 15.77 22.97
CA LEU A 41 7.90 16.22 21.59
C LEU A 41 9.02 17.28 21.54
N GLN A 42 9.92 17.28 22.53
CA GLN A 42 11.07 18.18 22.51
C GLN A 42 12.18 17.60 21.62
N HIS A 43 12.92 18.52 20.98
CA HIS A 43 14.05 18.19 20.09
C HIS A 43 15.06 17.28 20.78
N GLY A 44 15.47 16.24 20.08
CA GLY A 44 16.43 15.23 20.56
C GLY A 44 16.38 13.96 19.72
N ALA A 45 15.30 13.79 18.95
CA ALA A 45 15.22 12.77 17.92
C ALA A 45 15.97 13.22 16.65
N SER A 46 16.25 12.30 15.74
CA SER A 46 16.78 12.68 14.43
C SER A 46 15.74 13.50 13.68
N SER A 47 16.18 14.48 12.90
CA SER A 47 15.31 15.40 12.15
C SER A 47 14.23 14.74 11.30
N TRP A 48 14.45 13.50 10.85
CA TRP A 48 13.46 12.73 10.10
C TRP A 48 12.25 12.32 10.95
N HIS A 49 12.48 11.94 12.20
CA HIS A 49 11.42 11.54 13.12
C HIS A 49 10.59 12.75 13.54
N GLU A 50 11.20 13.91 13.72
CA GLU A 50 10.53 15.15 14.10
C GLU A 50 9.57 15.67 13.00
N ARG A 51 9.91 15.47 11.71
CA ARG A 51 9.04 15.85 10.59
C ARG A 51 7.75 15.03 10.53
N ARG A 52 7.76 13.82 11.09
CA ARG A 52 6.63 12.89 11.10
C ARG A 52 5.81 13.02 12.36
N ILE A 53 5.37 14.24 12.64
CA ILE A 53 4.82 14.62 13.94
C ILE A 53 3.41 14.07 14.22
N LEU A 54 2.64 13.70 13.20
CA LEU A 54 1.21 13.37 13.39
C LEU A 54 1.00 12.14 14.29
N GLY A 55 1.77 11.08 14.10
CA GLY A 55 1.69 9.88 14.94
C GLY A 55 2.02 10.16 16.40
N PRO A 56 3.19 10.76 16.71
CA PRO A 56 3.55 11.18 18.06
C PRO A 56 2.53 12.12 18.73
N LEU A 57 1.95 13.08 17.99
CA LEU A 57 0.91 13.96 18.52
C LEU A 57 -0.36 13.21 18.93
N ILE A 58 -0.82 12.27 18.09
CA ILE A 58 -1.98 11.44 18.40
C ILE A 58 -1.72 10.59 19.65
N VAL A 59 -0.57 9.92 19.71
CA VAL A 59 -0.21 9.07 20.86
C VAL A 59 -0.10 9.88 22.15
N ARG A 60 0.51 11.07 22.08
CA ARG A 60 0.59 11.98 23.24
C ARG A 60 -0.76 12.42 23.76
N ALA A 61 -1.76 12.56 22.89
CA ALA A 61 -3.11 12.93 23.28
C ALA A 61 -3.92 11.78 23.91
N MET A 62 -3.40 10.54 23.84
CA MET A 62 -4.04 9.38 24.46
C MET A 62 -3.71 9.32 25.96
N PRO A 63 -4.65 8.89 26.82
CA PRO A 63 -4.39 8.64 28.25
C PRO A 63 -3.71 7.26 28.46
N LEU A 64 -2.65 6.97 27.69
CA LEU A 64 -1.93 5.70 27.66
C LEU A 64 -0.44 5.93 27.74
N GLU A 65 0.31 4.92 28.21
CA GLU A 65 1.75 4.87 28.02
C GLU A 65 2.09 4.95 26.52
N ALA A 66 3.21 5.61 26.17
CA ALA A 66 3.57 5.84 24.77
C ALA A 66 3.63 4.55 23.94
N GLN A 67 4.13 3.46 24.52
CA GLN A 67 4.21 2.16 23.87
C GLN A 67 2.82 1.59 23.57
N ASP A 68 1.91 1.61 24.54
CA ASP A 68 0.53 1.13 24.37
C ASP A 68 -0.24 2.04 23.40
N GLY A 69 0.02 3.35 23.45
CA GLY A 69 -0.55 4.31 22.52
C GLY A 69 -0.16 4.01 21.08
N PHE A 70 1.10 3.66 20.80
CA PHE A 70 1.54 3.24 19.46
C PHE A 70 0.94 1.91 19.04
N PHE A 71 0.78 0.94 19.96
CA PHE A 71 0.09 -0.32 19.65
C PHE A 71 -1.36 -0.08 19.23
N VAL A 72 -2.09 0.75 19.97
CA VAL A 72 -3.48 1.13 19.63
C VAL A 72 -3.52 1.89 18.31
N LEU A 73 -2.63 2.87 18.11
CA LEU A 73 -2.54 3.64 16.86
C LEU A 73 -2.29 2.73 15.66
N THR A 74 -1.36 1.79 15.77
CA THR A 74 -1.03 0.82 14.72
C THR A 74 -2.24 -0.05 14.39
N THR A 75 -2.87 -0.66 15.39
CA THR A 75 -4.00 -1.57 15.20
C THR A 75 -5.20 -0.85 14.57
N VAL A 76 -5.55 0.33 15.08
CA VAL A 76 -6.64 1.16 14.53
C VAL A 76 -6.31 1.62 13.10
N SER A 77 -5.07 2.01 12.84
CA SER A 77 -4.63 2.44 11.51
C SER A 77 -4.71 1.30 10.50
N LEU A 78 -4.29 0.08 10.86
CA LEU A 78 -4.42 -1.08 9.98
C LEU A 78 -5.88 -1.46 9.73
N ALA A 79 -6.75 -1.33 10.74
CA ALA A 79 -8.19 -1.54 10.57
C ALA A 79 -8.80 -0.53 9.60
N LEU A 80 -8.46 0.76 9.75
CA LEU A 80 -8.92 1.83 8.86
C LEU A 80 -8.36 1.65 7.44
N THR A 81 -7.08 1.32 7.30
CA THR A 81 -6.45 1.02 6.01
C THR A 81 -7.18 -0.12 5.29
N SER A 82 -7.49 -1.19 6.02
CA SER A 82 -8.22 -2.34 5.47
C SER A 82 -9.64 -1.96 5.03
N LEU A 83 -10.34 -1.17 5.84
CA LEU A 83 -11.68 -0.68 5.51
C LEU A 83 -11.67 0.23 4.27
N LEU A 84 -10.73 1.18 4.19
CA LEU A 84 -10.61 2.09 3.05
C LEU A 84 -10.22 1.34 1.78
N THR A 85 -9.36 0.32 1.89
CA THR A 85 -8.98 -0.55 0.78
C THR A 85 -10.17 -1.38 0.28
N TYR A 86 -10.96 -1.95 1.19
CA TYR A 86 -12.22 -2.59 0.85
C TYR A 86 -13.18 -1.64 0.13
N LEU A 87 -13.36 -0.42 0.66
CA LEU A 87 -14.25 0.56 0.06
C LEU A 87 -13.78 0.95 -1.36
N ALA A 88 -12.47 1.08 -1.59
CA ALA A 88 -11.92 1.34 -2.91
C ALA A 88 -12.15 0.16 -3.87
N ALA A 89 -11.89 -1.07 -3.42
CA ALA A 89 -12.14 -2.27 -4.20
C ALA A 89 -13.63 -2.44 -4.52
N ARG A 90 -14.52 -2.14 -3.56
CA ARG A 90 -15.98 -2.15 -3.74
C ARG A 90 -16.43 -1.27 -4.89
N GLU A 91 -15.85 -0.09 -5.05
CA GLU A 91 -16.17 0.82 -6.16
C GLU A 91 -15.79 0.23 -7.53
N VAL A 92 -14.79 -0.64 -7.56
CA VAL A 92 -14.28 -1.23 -8.83
C VAL A 92 -15.01 -2.53 -9.20
N VAL A 93 -15.27 -3.42 -8.21
CA VAL A 93 -15.78 -4.77 -8.49
C VAL A 93 -17.11 -5.09 -7.81
N GLY A 94 -17.69 -4.16 -7.08
CA GLY A 94 -18.90 -4.36 -6.29
C GLY A 94 -18.66 -4.86 -4.87
N ALA A 95 -19.70 -4.76 -4.02
CA ALA A 95 -19.58 -4.91 -2.57
C ALA A 95 -19.10 -6.29 -2.11
N GLU A 96 -19.68 -7.36 -2.61
CA GLU A 96 -19.35 -8.73 -2.17
C GLU A 96 -17.97 -9.15 -2.65
N ARG A 97 -17.61 -8.83 -3.90
CA ARG A 97 -16.28 -9.13 -4.45
C ARG A 97 -15.18 -8.28 -3.85
N GLY A 98 -15.51 -7.06 -3.47
CA GLY A 98 -14.59 -6.15 -2.78
C GLY A 98 -14.08 -6.71 -1.44
N LEU A 99 -14.83 -7.63 -0.78
CA LEU A 99 -14.39 -8.29 0.46
C LEU A 99 -13.06 -9.02 0.31
N ALA A 100 -12.72 -9.46 -0.90
CA ALA A 100 -11.42 -10.07 -1.22
C ALA A 100 -10.22 -9.15 -0.93
N ALA A 101 -10.42 -7.82 -0.89
CA ALA A 101 -9.35 -6.88 -0.58
C ALA A 101 -8.78 -7.07 0.83
N ILE A 102 -9.60 -7.54 1.78
CA ILE A 102 -9.19 -7.70 3.19
C ILE A 102 -8.15 -8.81 3.33
N PRO A 103 -8.42 -10.07 2.97
CA PRO A 103 -7.41 -11.12 3.07
C PRO A 103 -6.20 -10.84 2.18
N LEU A 104 -6.39 -10.29 0.97
CA LEU A 104 -5.27 -9.95 0.08
C LEU A 104 -4.35 -8.88 0.69
N LEU A 105 -4.89 -7.88 1.38
CA LEU A 105 -4.08 -6.90 2.12
C LEU A 105 -3.34 -7.55 3.29
N PHE A 106 -4.00 -8.44 4.04
CA PHE A 106 -3.40 -9.16 5.16
C PHE A 106 -2.27 -10.09 4.72
N GLY A 107 -2.32 -10.58 3.48
CA GLY A 107 -1.25 -11.36 2.85
C GLY A 107 -0.01 -10.55 2.46
N THR A 108 -0.05 -9.22 2.54
CA THR A 108 1.06 -8.36 2.15
C THR A 108 1.97 -8.00 3.32
N TRP A 109 3.15 -7.46 2.97
CA TRP A 109 4.08 -6.87 3.91
C TRP A 109 3.49 -5.71 4.75
N VAL A 110 2.44 -5.06 4.26
CA VAL A 110 1.81 -3.89 4.93
C VAL A 110 1.30 -4.21 6.33
N VAL A 111 0.88 -5.45 6.61
CA VAL A 111 0.20 -5.76 7.88
C VAL A 111 1.11 -6.45 8.88
N ALA A 112 1.70 -7.60 8.53
CA ALA A 112 2.42 -8.43 9.48
C ALA A 112 3.66 -7.75 10.10
N PRO A 113 4.56 -7.12 9.34
CA PRO A 113 5.71 -6.41 9.91
C PRO A 113 5.31 -5.22 10.79
N ASN A 114 4.27 -4.49 10.40
CA ASN A 114 3.80 -3.35 11.18
C ASN A 114 3.11 -3.75 12.50
N LEU A 115 2.48 -4.91 12.58
CA LEU A 115 1.99 -5.47 13.85
C LEU A 115 3.14 -5.94 14.73
N ARG A 116 4.21 -6.43 14.12
CA ARG A 116 5.40 -6.89 14.85
C ARG A 116 6.19 -5.72 15.44
N GLU A 117 6.37 -4.64 14.68
CA GLU A 117 7.05 -3.40 15.07
C GLU A 117 6.05 -2.25 15.22
N PHE A 118 5.15 -2.36 16.17
CA PHE A 118 4.03 -1.42 16.32
C PHE A 118 4.43 0.02 16.74
N GLY A 119 5.70 0.29 17.05
CA GLY A 119 6.22 1.65 17.27
C GLY A 119 6.38 2.49 15.99
N LEU A 120 6.15 1.89 14.82
CA LEU A 120 6.27 2.59 13.54
C LEU A 120 5.02 3.45 13.25
N ILE A 121 5.25 4.54 12.55
CA ILE A 121 4.17 5.43 12.08
C ILE A 121 3.64 5.05 10.71
N ASP A 122 4.26 4.07 10.07
CA ASP A 122 3.89 3.61 8.73
C ASP A 122 2.41 3.24 8.62
N PRO A 123 1.79 2.51 9.57
CA PRO A 123 0.37 2.20 9.52
C PRO A 123 -0.54 3.42 9.44
N LEU A 124 -0.20 4.51 10.15
CA LEU A 124 -0.94 5.75 10.08
C LEU A 124 -0.83 6.38 8.68
N ALA A 125 0.35 6.37 8.09
CA ALA A 125 0.56 6.86 6.72
C ALA A 125 -0.30 6.08 5.71
N TRP A 126 -0.45 4.77 5.90
CA TRP A 126 -1.24 3.92 5.00
C TRP A 126 -2.74 4.20 5.05
N VAL A 127 -3.27 4.72 6.16
CA VAL A 127 -4.65 5.24 6.22
C VAL A 127 -4.84 6.36 5.20
N PHE A 128 -3.89 7.30 5.14
CA PHE A 128 -3.96 8.42 4.20
C PHE A 128 -3.74 7.98 2.76
N VAL A 129 -2.83 7.05 2.51
CA VAL A 129 -2.62 6.46 1.16
C VAL A 129 -3.89 5.76 0.68
N ALA A 130 -4.52 4.91 1.51
CA ALA A 130 -5.78 4.24 1.19
C ALA A 130 -6.94 5.22 1.00
N GLY A 131 -7.01 6.26 1.85
CA GLY A 131 -8.02 7.31 1.76
C GLY A 131 -7.89 8.13 0.48
N ALA A 132 -6.69 8.55 0.12
CA ALA A 132 -6.40 9.25 -1.12
C ALA A 132 -6.69 8.38 -2.35
N TRP A 133 -6.37 7.07 -2.29
CA TRP A 133 -6.71 6.12 -3.34
C TRP A 133 -8.22 5.97 -3.50
N LEU A 134 -8.98 5.80 -2.42
CA LEU A 134 -10.45 5.75 -2.46
C LEU A 134 -11.03 7.03 -3.07
N ALA A 135 -10.53 8.20 -2.70
CA ALA A 135 -10.94 9.48 -3.28
C ALA A 135 -10.60 9.55 -4.78
N THR A 136 -9.44 8.99 -5.19
CA THR A 136 -9.01 8.89 -6.58
C THR A 136 -9.93 7.95 -7.38
N VAL A 137 -10.27 6.79 -6.85
CA VAL A 137 -11.23 5.85 -7.46
C VAL A 137 -12.59 6.52 -7.69
N ARG A 138 -13.05 7.32 -6.70
CA ARG A 138 -14.30 8.11 -6.77
C ARG A 138 -14.19 9.40 -7.57
N ARG A 139 -13.04 9.69 -8.16
CA ARG A 139 -12.75 10.93 -8.91
C ARG A 139 -12.92 12.21 -8.07
N ARG A 140 -12.76 12.12 -6.75
CA ARG A 140 -12.81 13.26 -5.83
C ARG A 140 -11.40 13.83 -5.63
N TRP A 141 -10.88 14.45 -6.68
CA TRP A 141 -9.47 14.85 -6.79
C TRP A 141 -8.98 15.77 -5.66
N TRP A 142 -9.79 16.76 -5.29
CA TRP A 142 -9.46 17.69 -4.22
C TRP A 142 -9.47 17.04 -2.84
N LEU A 143 -10.35 16.08 -2.63
CA LEU A 143 -10.33 15.28 -1.42
C LEU A 143 -9.07 14.41 -1.36
N ALA A 144 -8.66 13.80 -2.49
CA ALA A 144 -7.40 13.06 -2.56
C ALA A 144 -6.20 13.95 -2.24
N ALA A 145 -6.17 15.18 -2.77
CA ALA A 145 -5.13 16.17 -2.48
C ALA A 145 -5.06 16.52 -0.99
N GLY A 146 -6.20 16.85 -0.35
CA GLY A 146 -6.26 17.19 1.07
C GLY A 146 -5.87 16.03 1.98
N VAL A 147 -6.37 14.82 1.68
CA VAL A 147 -6.02 13.60 2.44
C VAL A 147 -4.53 13.30 2.33
N ALA A 148 -3.95 13.39 1.11
CA ALA A 148 -2.52 13.19 0.93
C ALA A 148 -1.68 14.26 1.63
N ALA A 149 -2.08 15.52 1.60
CA ALA A 149 -1.39 16.61 2.28
C ALA A 149 -1.36 16.39 3.81
N LEU A 150 -2.48 16.00 4.41
CA LEU A 150 -2.52 15.63 5.84
C LEU A 150 -1.64 14.41 6.13
N GLY A 151 -1.64 13.43 5.25
CA GLY A 151 -0.83 12.21 5.41
C GLY A 151 0.67 12.45 5.35
N VAL A 152 1.13 13.52 4.68
CA VAL A 152 2.55 13.92 4.69
C VAL A 152 3.05 14.19 6.11
N LEU A 153 2.19 14.70 7.02
CA LEU A 153 2.54 14.88 8.43
C LEU A 153 2.78 13.56 9.18
N ALA A 154 2.27 12.44 8.63
CA ALA A 154 2.58 11.11 9.13
C ALA A 154 3.86 10.57 8.48
N LYS A 155 3.99 10.68 7.14
CA LYS A 155 5.18 10.23 6.41
C LYS A 155 5.21 10.86 5.01
N GLU A 156 6.37 11.32 4.58
CA GLU A 156 6.57 12.07 3.32
C GLU A 156 6.16 11.24 2.08
N VAL A 157 6.30 9.93 2.13
CA VAL A 157 5.95 9.03 1.02
C VAL A 157 4.47 9.11 0.63
N VAL A 158 3.60 9.60 1.53
CA VAL A 158 2.17 9.81 1.24
C VAL A 158 1.96 10.85 0.12
N ALA A 159 2.92 11.75 -0.11
CA ALA A 159 2.88 12.67 -1.25
C ALA A 159 2.74 11.94 -2.60
N LEU A 160 3.23 10.69 -2.70
CA LEU A 160 3.03 9.84 -3.88
C LEU A 160 1.55 9.67 -4.24
N ALA A 161 0.67 9.58 -3.25
CA ALA A 161 -0.77 9.45 -3.49
C ALA A 161 -1.35 10.72 -4.13
N ALA A 162 -0.82 11.92 -3.81
CA ALA A 162 -1.22 13.16 -4.49
C ALA A 162 -0.76 13.16 -5.95
N VAL A 163 0.47 12.69 -6.23
CA VAL A 163 1.00 12.57 -7.59
C VAL A 163 0.18 11.58 -8.41
N ALA A 164 -0.19 10.44 -7.83
CA ALA A 164 -1.04 9.44 -8.47
C ALA A 164 -2.45 9.99 -8.77
N ALA A 165 -3.04 10.74 -7.83
CA ALA A 165 -4.33 11.40 -8.03
C ALA A 165 -4.25 12.50 -9.12
N ALA A 166 -3.16 13.25 -9.17
CA ALA A 166 -2.91 14.24 -10.21
C ALA A 166 -2.78 13.60 -11.60
N ALA A 167 -2.04 12.49 -11.71
CA ALA A 167 -1.94 11.72 -12.94
C ALA A 167 -3.29 11.16 -13.38
N ALA A 168 -4.10 10.66 -12.42
CA ALA A 168 -5.47 10.19 -12.69
C ALA A 168 -6.37 11.32 -13.22
N ALA A 169 -6.24 12.52 -12.64
CA ALA A 169 -7.03 13.71 -12.96
C ALA A 169 -6.51 14.48 -14.17
N PHE A 170 -5.33 14.09 -14.69
CA PHE A 170 -4.66 14.85 -15.76
C PHE A 170 -5.53 15.04 -16.98
N ASP A 171 -5.64 16.29 -17.39
CA ASP A 171 -6.27 16.76 -18.61
C ASP A 171 -5.31 17.71 -19.33
N ARG A 172 -4.99 17.40 -20.57
CA ARG A 172 -4.08 18.22 -21.39
C ARG A 172 -4.55 19.66 -21.58
N HIS A 173 -5.85 19.90 -21.51
CA HIS A 173 -6.44 21.23 -21.64
C HIS A 173 -6.47 22.02 -20.32
N ARG A 174 -6.24 21.33 -19.18
CA ARG A 174 -6.24 21.92 -17.83
C ARG A 174 -5.10 21.37 -16.98
N PRO A 175 -3.84 21.52 -17.40
CA PRO A 175 -2.69 20.95 -16.67
C PRO A 175 -2.53 21.54 -15.28
N TRP A 176 -2.96 22.78 -15.05
CA TRP A 176 -2.96 23.44 -13.75
C TRP A 176 -3.74 22.67 -12.68
N LYS A 177 -4.75 21.87 -13.08
CA LYS A 177 -5.50 21.03 -12.15
C LYS A 177 -4.60 19.97 -11.51
N ALA A 178 -3.71 19.35 -12.26
CA ALA A 178 -2.75 18.38 -11.74
C ALA A 178 -1.78 19.06 -10.75
N VAL A 179 -1.29 20.26 -11.10
CA VAL A 179 -0.46 21.07 -10.20
C VAL A 179 -1.19 21.38 -8.90
N GLY A 180 -2.45 21.85 -8.98
CA GLY A 180 -3.26 22.13 -7.80
C GLY A 180 -3.50 20.93 -6.89
N ILE A 181 -3.56 19.71 -7.44
CA ILE A 181 -3.72 18.48 -6.65
C ILE A 181 -2.43 18.12 -5.90
N VAL A 182 -1.25 18.36 -6.50
CA VAL A 182 0.04 18.07 -5.87
C VAL A 182 0.46 19.17 -4.90
N ALA A 183 0.14 20.43 -5.20
CA ALA A 183 0.62 21.60 -4.47
C ALA A 183 0.41 21.54 -2.94
N PRO A 184 -0.75 21.12 -2.39
CA PRO A 184 -0.93 21.03 -0.94
C PRO A 184 0.07 20.08 -0.28
N ALA A 185 0.29 18.89 -0.83
CA ALA A 185 1.24 17.93 -0.29
C ALA A 185 2.68 18.44 -0.41
N ALA A 186 3.05 19.03 -1.54
CA ALA A 186 4.37 19.64 -1.75
C ALA A 186 4.62 20.79 -0.77
N LEU A 187 3.59 21.63 -0.52
CA LEU A 187 3.68 22.73 0.46
C LEU A 187 3.94 22.19 1.87
N VAL A 188 3.21 21.14 2.29
CA VAL A 188 3.42 20.53 3.62
C VAL A 188 4.83 19.97 3.73
N VAL A 189 5.34 19.27 2.70
CA VAL A 189 6.74 18.78 2.68
C VAL A 189 7.71 19.95 2.84
N ALA A 190 7.52 21.03 2.09
CA ALA A 190 8.39 22.21 2.14
C ALA A 190 8.36 22.87 3.53
N VAL A 191 7.16 23.10 4.09
CA VAL A 191 6.99 23.68 5.43
C VAL A 191 7.67 22.83 6.49
N MET A 192 7.43 21.51 6.49
CA MET A 192 8.04 20.60 7.46
C MET A 192 9.56 20.55 7.32
N THR A 193 10.09 20.68 6.09
CA THR A 193 11.52 20.76 5.86
C THR A 193 12.14 22.04 6.41
N VAL A 194 11.42 23.17 6.32
CA VAL A 194 11.86 24.47 6.88
C VAL A 194 11.76 24.50 8.40
N LEU A 195 10.67 23.98 8.96
CA LEU A 195 10.46 23.96 10.41
C LEU A 195 11.39 23.00 11.14
N PHE A 196 11.76 21.91 10.49
CA PHE A 196 12.64 20.86 11.04
C PHE A 196 13.82 20.65 10.09
N PRO A 197 14.77 21.61 10.01
CA PRO A 197 15.84 21.58 9.02
C PRO A 197 16.84 20.44 9.18
N GLY A 198 16.82 19.76 10.32
CA GLY A 198 17.74 18.69 10.63
C GLY A 198 19.06 19.19 11.22
N SER A 199 19.58 18.44 12.19
CA SER A 199 20.91 18.70 12.74
C SER A 199 21.98 18.21 11.76
N GLY A 200 22.40 19.06 10.84
CA GLY A 200 23.72 19.05 10.19
C GLY A 200 24.21 17.85 9.39
N THR A 201 23.54 16.73 9.39
CA THR A 201 23.84 15.62 8.48
C THR A 201 22.97 15.78 7.24
N ASP A 202 23.60 16.22 6.20
CA ASP A 202 23.03 16.46 4.88
C ASP A 202 21.93 15.47 4.52
N ALA A 203 20.67 15.93 4.55
CA ALA A 203 19.56 15.12 4.03
C ALA A 203 19.86 14.62 2.60
N ASN A 204 20.54 15.46 1.79
CA ASN A 204 20.99 15.11 0.46
C ASN A 204 22.14 14.08 0.47
N GLY A 205 23.09 14.19 1.40
CA GLY A 205 24.17 13.20 1.58
C GLY A 205 23.61 11.86 2.06
N TYR A 206 22.57 11.88 2.89
CA TYR A 206 21.91 10.66 3.37
C TYR A 206 21.17 9.95 2.23
N VAL A 207 20.38 10.67 1.43
CA VAL A 207 19.70 10.11 0.26
C VAL A 207 20.70 9.56 -0.76
N LEU A 208 21.77 10.32 -1.09
CA LEU A 208 22.81 9.85 -1.99
C LEU A 208 23.57 8.63 -1.44
N LYS A 209 23.85 8.63 -0.13
CA LYS A 209 24.44 7.46 0.55
C LYS A 209 23.54 6.25 0.46
N TRP A 210 22.25 6.41 0.70
CA TRP A 210 21.27 5.33 0.64
C TRP A 210 21.07 4.78 -0.76
N VAL A 211 21.01 5.66 -1.78
CA VAL A 211 20.99 5.25 -3.19
C VAL A 211 22.26 4.46 -3.52
N ARG A 212 23.42 4.97 -3.12
CA ARG A 212 24.69 4.29 -3.34
C ARG A 212 24.75 2.95 -2.61
N ASP A 213 24.44 2.95 -1.31
CA ASP A 213 24.51 1.75 -0.47
C ASP A 213 23.40 0.74 -0.84
N GLY A 214 22.20 1.20 -1.20
CA GLY A 214 21.11 0.36 -1.69
C GLY A 214 21.43 -0.31 -3.02
N LEU A 215 21.97 0.44 -3.98
CA LEU A 215 22.34 -0.08 -5.30
C LEU A 215 23.59 -0.95 -5.31
N PHE A 216 24.62 -0.56 -4.52
CA PHE A 216 25.96 -1.14 -4.67
C PHE A 216 26.36 -2.07 -3.53
N SER A 217 25.89 -1.86 -2.29
CA SER A 217 26.29 -2.70 -1.16
C SER A 217 25.36 -3.89 -0.92
N ASN A 218 24.06 -3.77 -1.21
CA ASN A 218 23.11 -4.88 -1.05
C ASN A 218 22.96 -5.74 -2.31
N GLY A 219 23.48 -5.29 -3.44
CA GLY A 219 23.36 -5.95 -4.74
C GLY A 219 21.96 -5.83 -5.36
N ALA A 220 21.92 -5.71 -6.69
CA ALA A 220 20.67 -5.63 -7.45
C ALA A 220 19.74 -6.84 -7.20
N GLY A 221 20.31 -8.01 -6.92
CA GLY A 221 19.54 -9.23 -6.63
C GLY A 221 18.73 -9.13 -5.34
N ARG A 222 19.29 -8.53 -4.26
CA ARG A 222 18.55 -8.33 -3.01
C ARG A 222 17.45 -7.28 -3.18
N ALA A 223 17.72 -6.18 -3.87
CA ALA A 223 16.72 -5.16 -4.16
C ALA A 223 15.55 -5.74 -4.97
N ALA A 224 15.84 -6.50 -6.02
CA ALA A 224 14.84 -7.20 -6.82
C ALA A 224 14.05 -8.25 -6.01
N PHE A 225 14.72 -8.96 -5.11
CA PHE A 225 14.07 -9.91 -4.21
C PHE A 225 13.12 -9.20 -3.25
N LEU A 226 13.55 -8.14 -2.58
CA LEU A 226 12.72 -7.39 -1.64
C LEU A 226 11.54 -6.72 -2.35
N PHE A 227 11.77 -6.16 -3.55
CA PHE A 227 10.72 -5.66 -4.42
C PHE A 227 9.62 -6.71 -4.64
N PHE A 228 10.01 -7.92 -5.03
CA PHE A 228 9.03 -8.99 -5.23
C PHE A 228 8.41 -9.44 -3.90
N ALA A 229 9.21 -9.59 -2.86
CA ALA A 229 8.81 -10.14 -1.58
C ALA A 229 7.74 -9.31 -0.85
N SER A 230 7.72 -7.99 -1.05
CA SER A 230 6.75 -7.11 -0.39
C SER A 230 5.30 -7.45 -0.72
N TYR A 231 5.06 -8.04 -1.88
CA TYR A 231 3.71 -8.37 -2.36
C TYR A 231 3.58 -9.74 -3.01
N GLY A 232 4.67 -10.48 -3.10
CA GLY A 232 4.67 -11.86 -3.59
C GLY A 232 3.94 -12.03 -4.93
N ALA A 233 3.00 -12.96 -4.94
CA ALA A 233 2.24 -13.31 -6.13
C ALA A 233 1.27 -12.22 -6.62
N LEU A 234 0.97 -11.18 -5.80
CA LEU A 234 0.07 -10.09 -6.23
C LEU A 234 0.65 -9.33 -7.43
N TRP A 235 1.98 -9.25 -7.56
CA TRP A 235 2.63 -8.67 -8.73
C TRP A 235 2.20 -9.35 -10.04
N LEU A 236 2.03 -10.66 -10.03
CA LEU A 236 1.63 -11.43 -11.20
C LEU A 236 0.19 -11.13 -11.64
N LEU A 237 -0.63 -10.56 -10.76
CA LEU A 237 -2.03 -10.23 -11.05
C LEU A 237 -2.21 -8.84 -11.68
N VAL A 238 -1.22 -7.95 -11.56
CA VAL A 238 -1.28 -6.58 -12.12
C VAL A 238 -1.46 -6.58 -13.65
N PRO A 239 -0.66 -7.31 -14.44
CA PRO A 239 -0.82 -7.30 -15.90
C PRO A 239 -2.20 -7.80 -16.34
N ARG A 240 -2.77 -8.77 -15.60
CA ARG A 240 -4.11 -9.27 -15.88
C ARG A 240 -5.20 -8.24 -15.61
N ALA A 241 -5.10 -7.52 -14.49
CA ALA A 241 -6.03 -6.47 -14.13
C ALA A 241 -5.94 -5.26 -15.06
N TRP A 242 -4.76 -5.05 -15.69
CA TRP A 242 -4.47 -3.85 -16.46
C TRP A 242 -5.49 -3.55 -17.55
N ALA A 243 -5.93 -4.57 -18.31
CA ALA A 243 -6.92 -4.38 -19.39
C ALA A 243 -8.25 -3.82 -18.86
N GLU A 244 -8.62 -4.20 -17.64
CA GLU A 244 -9.92 -3.93 -17.01
C GLU A 244 -9.93 -2.68 -16.12
N LEU A 245 -8.74 -2.18 -15.74
CA LEU A 245 -8.63 -0.95 -14.96
C LEU A 245 -9.21 0.24 -15.73
N PRO A 246 -10.03 1.09 -15.10
CA PRO A 246 -10.50 2.33 -15.68
C PRO A 246 -9.34 3.22 -16.14
N PRO A 247 -9.48 4.01 -17.23
CA PRO A 247 -8.38 4.79 -17.80
C PRO A 247 -7.69 5.75 -16.80
N HIS A 248 -8.46 6.38 -15.91
CA HIS A 248 -7.91 7.25 -14.88
C HIS A 248 -7.08 6.48 -13.85
N LEU A 249 -7.50 5.25 -13.48
CA LEU A 249 -6.73 4.41 -12.56
C LEU A 249 -5.48 3.84 -13.24
N LYS A 250 -5.48 3.58 -14.56
CA LYS A 250 -4.27 3.23 -15.30
C LYS A 250 -3.21 4.33 -15.21
N ARG A 251 -3.63 5.61 -15.34
CA ARG A 251 -2.70 6.74 -15.19
C ARG A 251 -2.11 6.83 -13.78
N ALA A 252 -2.93 6.65 -12.74
CA ALA A 252 -2.44 6.57 -11.37
C ALA A 252 -1.51 5.36 -11.17
N ALA A 253 -1.87 4.21 -11.77
CA ALA A 253 -1.08 2.99 -11.69
C ALA A 253 0.34 3.16 -12.27
N VAL A 254 0.50 3.90 -13.36
CA VAL A 254 1.83 4.21 -13.91
C VAL A 254 2.70 4.91 -12.87
N VAL A 255 2.16 5.87 -12.11
CA VAL A 255 2.90 6.56 -11.05
C VAL A 255 3.34 5.59 -9.97
N TYR A 256 2.44 4.71 -9.50
CA TYR A 256 2.77 3.71 -8.49
C TYR A 256 3.78 2.68 -9.00
N LEU A 257 3.70 2.25 -10.27
CA LEU A 257 4.67 1.32 -10.85
C LEU A 257 6.05 1.96 -11.01
N LEU A 258 6.11 3.24 -11.42
CA LEU A 258 7.37 3.98 -11.44
C LEU A 258 7.95 4.15 -10.04
N ALA A 259 7.10 4.46 -9.05
CA ALA A 259 7.51 4.56 -7.66
C ALA A 259 8.04 3.22 -7.13
N ALA A 260 7.39 2.10 -7.47
CA ALA A 260 7.84 0.77 -7.10
C ALA A 260 9.25 0.44 -7.60
N VAL A 261 9.64 0.96 -8.75
CA VAL A 261 11.02 0.80 -9.27
C VAL A 261 12.00 1.76 -8.61
N MET A 262 11.56 2.99 -8.30
CA MET A 262 12.45 4.05 -7.81
C MET A 262 12.61 4.04 -6.28
N LEU A 263 11.57 3.74 -5.51
CA LEU A 263 11.59 3.80 -4.05
C LEU A 263 12.56 2.80 -3.41
N PRO A 264 12.73 1.57 -3.91
CA PRO A 264 13.73 0.64 -3.40
C PRO A 264 15.17 1.16 -3.47
N LEU A 265 15.41 2.13 -4.35
CA LEU A 265 16.72 2.76 -4.49
C LEU A 265 17.00 3.80 -3.38
N VAL A 266 15.98 4.21 -2.63
CA VAL A 266 16.07 5.36 -1.71
C VAL A 266 16.03 4.95 -0.23
N GLY A 267 15.94 3.67 0.12
CA GLY A 267 15.85 3.28 1.52
C GLY A 267 15.69 1.80 1.75
N SER A 268 15.04 1.42 2.85
CA SER A 268 14.60 0.06 3.07
C SER A 268 13.55 -0.31 2.00
N PRO A 269 13.90 -1.12 1.00
CA PRO A 269 13.02 -1.33 -0.17
C PRO A 269 11.62 -1.79 0.25
N GLU A 270 11.56 -2.73 1.18
CA GLU A 270 10.33 -3.32 1.68
C GLU A 270 9.39 -2.29 2.31
N ARG A 271 9.91 -1.32 3.05
CA ARG A 271 9.10 -0.27 3.71
C ARG A 271 8.67 0.83 2.75
N MET A 272 9.49 1.13 1.75
CA MET A 272 9.16 2.16 0.77
C MET A 272 8.10 1.68 -0.21
N GLU A 273 8.13 0.40 -0.57
CA GLU A 273 7.16 -0.20 -1.47
C GLU A 273 5.77 -0.35 -0.84
N GLU A 274 5.65 -0.38 0.49
CA GLU A 274 4.34 -0.45 1.14
C GLU A 274 3.35 0.60 0.60
N ALA A 275 3.82 1.79 0.21
CA ALA A 275 2.96 2.86 -0.31
C ALA A 275 2.18 2.50 -1.58
N ILE A 276 2.56 1.45 -2.32
CA ILE A 276 1.92 1.05 -3.57
C ILE A 276 0.81 0.00 -3.40
N PHE A 277 0.58 -0.48 -2.15
CA PHE A 277 -0.43 -1.52 -1.87
C PHE A 277 -1.81 -1.24 -2.46
N PRO A 278 -2.31 0.02 -2.56
CA PRO A 278 -3.65 0.24 -3.06
C PRO A 278 -3.81 -0.20 -4.51
N LEU A 279 -2.79 0.03 -5.33
CA LEU A 279 -2.76 -0.45 -6.70
C LEU A 279 -2.75 -1.98 -6.75
N LEU A 280 -1.85 -2.61 -5.98
CA LEU A 280 -1.66 -4.06 -6.03
C LEU A 280 -2.89 -4.80 -5.53
N VAL A 281 -3.44 -4.41 -4.38
CA VAL A 281 -4.65 -5.04 -3.83
C VAL A 281 -5.86 -4.81 -4.76
N THR A 282 -6.05 -3.59 -5.28
CA THR A 282 -7.15 -3.31 -6.21
C THR A 282 -7.01 -4.15 -7.49
N SER A 283 -5.79 -4.26 -8.03
CA SER A 283 -5.50 -5.09 -9.20
C SER A 283 -5.75 -6.57 -8.92
N ALA A 284 -5.31 -7.06 -7.76
CA ALA A 284 -5.51 -8.45 -7.36
C ALA A 284 -7.00 -8.79 -7.22
N VAL A 285 -7.79 -7.92 -6.57
CA VAL A 285 -9.25 -8.09 -6.46
C VAL A 285 -9.91 -8.12 -7.85
N LEU A 286 -9.50 -7.25 -8.75
CA LEU A 286 -10.04 -7.20 -10.10
C LEU A 286 -9.68 -8.46 -10.89
N ALA A 287 -8.43 -8.93 -10.80
CA ALA A 287 -7.95 -10.14 -11.46
C ALA A 287 -8.62 -11.43 -10.91
N THR A 288 -8.88 -11.47 -9.60
CA THR A 288 -9.45 -12.65 -8.93
C THR A 288 -10.98 -12.60 -8.79
N ARG A 289 -11.66 -11.62 -9.34
CA ARG A 289 -13.10 -11.39 -9.16
C ARG A 289 -14.02 -12.56 -9.56
N ARG A 290 -13.51 -13.50 -10.37
CA ARG A 290 -14.20 -14.70 -10.80
C ARG A 290 -13.83 -15.95 -10.00
N TRP A 291 -12.86 -15.82 -9.08
CA TRP A 291 -12.43 -16.91 -8.24
C TRP A 291 -13.42 -17.15 -7.09
N SER A 292 -13.41 -18.37 -6.56
CA SER A 292 -14.09 -18.62 -5.30
C SER A 292 -13.39 -17.91 -4.14
N ALA A 293 -14.12 -17.59 -3.10
CA ALA A 293 -13.54 -16.97 -1.90
C ALA A 293 -12.41 -17.85 -1.31
N VAL A 294 -12.57 -19.18 -1.36
CA VAL A 294 -11.57 -20.13 -0.86
C VAL A 294 -10.22 -19.96 -1.57
N LEU A 295 -10.21 -19.83 -2.90
CA LEU A 295 -8.97 -19.64 -3.66
C LEU A 295 -8.29 -18.30 -3.33
N VAL A 296 -9.08 -17.24 -3.11
CA VAL A 296 -8.55 -15.94 -2.70
C VAL A 296 -7.92 -16.03 -1.30
N TRP A 297 -8.56 -16.75 -0.37
CA TRP A 297 -8.00 -16.96 0.96
C TRP A 297 -6.73 -17.82 0.94
N ILE A 298 -6.69 -18.86 0.11
CA ILE A 298 -5.46 -19.67 -0.06
C ILE A 298 -4.32 -18.81 -0.60
N LEU A 299 -4.59 -17.98 -1.62
CA LEU A 299 -3.60 -17.04 -2.16
C LEU A 299 -3.08 -16.09 -1.07
N ALA A 300 -4.00 -15.44 -0.36
CA ALA A 300 -3.66 -14.48 0.68
C ALA A 300 -2.87 -15.12 1.84
N LEU A 301 -3.27 -16.30 2.30
CA LEU A 301 -2.57 -17.03 3.36
C LEU A 301 -1.17 -17.48 2.92
N ALA A 302 -1.04 -17.95 1.69
CA ALA A 302 0.23 -18.37 1.12
C ALA A 302 1.22 -17.20 1.01
N ASP A 303 0.75 -16.02 0.55
CA ASP A 303 1.56 -14.80 0.53
C ASP A 303 1.86 -14.29 1.96
N ALA A 304 0.91 -14.38 2.91
CA ALA A 304 1.11 -13.98 4.30
C ALA A 304 2.23 -14.78 4.99
N VAL A 305 2.27 -16.10 4.78
CA VAL A 305 3.33 -16.96 5.33
C VAL A 305 4.69 -16.57 4.78
N PHE A 306 4.77 -16.26 3.49
CA PHE A 306 5.99 -15.79 2.87
C PHE A 306 6.40 -14.40 3.40
N ALA A 307 5.49 -13.44 3.42
CA ALA A 307 5.74 -12.09 3.90
C ALA A 307 6.19 -12.08 5.38
N ALA A 308 5.55 -12.87 6.24
CA ALA A 308 5.93 -12.98 7.65
C ALA A 308 7.34 -13.54 7.84
N ARG A 309 7.74 -14.54 7.05
CA ARG A 309 9.10 -15.11 7.11
C ARG A 309 10.16 -14.13 6.62
N VAL A 310 9.92 -13.45 5.51
CA VAL A 310 10.82 -12.43 4.98
C VAL A 310 10.87 -11.23 5.92
N GLY A 311 9.74 -10.87 6.57
CA GLY A 311 9.65 -9.87 7.65
C GLY A 311 10.37 -10.24 8.94
N GLY A 312 11.11 -11.35 8.94
CA GLY A 312 12.02 -11.73 10.04
C GLY A 312 11.38 -12.64 11.10
N ASP A 313 10.20 -13.25 10.86
CA ASP A 313 9.69 -14.28 11.77
C ASP A 313 10.48 -15.59 11.60
N ALA A 314 11.52 -15.72 12.44
CA ALA A 314 12.42 -16.88 12.42
C ALA A 314 11.74 -18.19 12.83
N ARG A 315 10.57 -18.15 13.46
CA ARG A 315 9.81 -19.35 13.87
C ARG A 315 9.19 -20.08 12.69
N LEU A 316 8.91 -19.35 11.59
CA LEU A 316 8.39 -19.95 10.38
C LEU A 316 9.53 -20.67 9.63
N PRO A 317 9.40 -21.99 9.35
CA PRO A 317 10.38 -22.70 8.54
C PRO A 317 10.54 -22.07 7.15
N THR A 318 11.76 -21.91 6.70
CA THR A 318 12.07 -21.34 5.38
C THR A 318 11.38 -22.15 4.26
N VAL A 319 11.34 -23.48 4.39
CA VAL A 319 10.66 -24.36 3.41
C VAL A 319 9.17 -24.02 3.32
N LEU A 320 8.50 -23.78 4.46
CA LEU A 320 7.08 -23.44 4.48
C LEU A 320 6.82 -22.09 3.76
N ALA A 321 7.68 -21.10 3.97
CA ALA A 321 7.56 -19.79 3.32
C ALA A 321 7.70 -19.90 1.81
N TRP A 322 8.72 -20.60 1.31
CA TRP A 322 8.93 -20.80 -0.11
C TRP A 322 7.84 -21.66 -0.74
N SER A 323 7.33 -22.67 -0.01
CA SER A 323 6.18 -23.47 -0.48
C SER A 323 4.92 -22.60 -0.57
N GLY A 324 4.69 -21.71 0.39
CA GLY A 324 3.60 -20.73 0.34
C GLY A 324 3.69 -19.85 -0.90
N LEU A 325 4.86 -19.24 -1.13
CA LEU A 325 5.08 -18.43 -2.34
C LEU A 325 4.85 -19.22 -3.63
N ALA A 326 5.36 -20.45 -3.71
CA ALA A 326 5.17 -21.31 -4.89
C ALA A 326 3.67 -21.59 -5.15
N VAL A 327 2.89 -21.87 -4.09
CA VAL A 327 1.44 -22.06 -4.18
C VAL A 327 0.75 -20.77 -4.64
N ALA A 328 1.11 -19.63 -4.07
CA ALA A 328 0.53 -18.34 -4.43
C ALA A 328 0.83 -17.99 -5.91
N CYS A 329 2.07 -18.17 -6.37
CA CYS A 329 2.45 -17.97 -7.76
C CYS A 329 1.73 -18.93 -8.70
N ALA A 330 1.64 -20.22 -8.34
CA ALA A 330 0.90 -21.21 -9.13
C ALA A 330 -0.58 -20.85 -9.29
N LEU A 331 -1.22 -20.40 -8.22
CA LEU A 331 -2.62 -19.91 -8.25
C LEU A 331 -2.77 -18.68 -9.13
N ALA A 332 -1.86 -17.70 -9.02
CA ALA A 332 -1.89 -16.49 -9.83
C ALA A 332 -1.74 -16.83 -11.33
N LEU A 333 -0.82 -17.71 -11.68
CA LEU A 333 -0.59 -18.18 -13.06
C LEU A 333 -1.74 -19.04 -13.58
N TRP A 334 -2.26 -19.98 -12.76
CA TRP A 334 -3.43 -20.78 -13.10
C TRP A 334 -4.63 -19.88 -13.42
N GLY A 335 -4.85 -18.86 -12.60
CA GLY A 335 -5.88 -17.86 -12.87
C GLY A 335 -5.74 -17.20 -14.25
N TYR A 336 -4.52 -17.03 -14.74
CA TYR A 336 -4.26 -16.55 -16.11
C TYR A 336 -4.79 -17.50 -17.18
N VAL A 337 -4.60 -18.80 -16.97
CA VAL A 337 -4.99 -19.83 -17.95
C VAL A 337 -6.51 -19.99 -17.99
N VAL A 338 -7.14 -20.15 -16.81
CA VAL A 338 -8.57 -20.50 -16.71
C VAL A 338 -9.49 -19.33 -17.03
N SER A 339 -9.04 -18.09 -16.83
CA SER A 339 -9.89 -16.92 -17.02
C SER A 339 -9.67 -16.21 -18.35
N ARG A 340 -8.99 -16.83 -19.31
CA ARG A 340 -8.96 -16.29 -20.68
C ARG A 340 -10.40 -16.15 -21.15
N PRO A 341 -10.86 -14.97 -21.62
CA PRO A 341 -12.15 -14.87 -22.24
C PRO A 341 -12.17 -15.84 -23.41
N ALA A 342 -13.20 -16.69 -23.50
CA ALA A 342 -13.40 -17.50 -24.70
C ALA A 342 -13.28 -16.58 -25.92
N PRO A 343 -12.54 -16.96 -26.98
CA PRO A 343 -12.42 -16.16 -28.16
C PRO A 343 -13.85 -15.75 -28.57
N ARG A 344 -14.09 -14.45 -28.63
CA ARG A 344 -15.38 -13.96 -29.17
C ARG A 344 -15.48 -14.52 -30.57
N LEU A 345 -16.26 -15.59 -30.73
CA LEU A 345 -16.71 -15.99 -32.04
C LEU A 345 -17.33 -14.73 -32.63
N VAL A 346 -16.62 -14.10 -33.56
CA VAL A 346 -17.14 -13.04 -34.37
C VAL A 346 -18.36 -13.67 -35.06
N ARG A 347 -19.57 -13.43 -34.50
CA ARG A 347 -20.79 -13.77 -35.19
C ARG A 347 -20.68 -13.00 -36.50
N ALA A 348 -20.38 -13.72 -37.58
CA ALA A 348 -20.53 -13.21 -38.91
C ALA A 348 -21.99 -12.67 -38.99
N GLY A 349 -22.11 -11.34 -39.01
CA GLY A 349 -23.39 -10.70 -39.14
C GLY A 349 -24.07 -11.29 -40.41
N PRO A 350 -25.40 -11.41 -40.41
CA PRO A 350 -26.09 -11.88 -41.59
C PRO A 350 -25.65 -10.99 -42.77
N ARG A 351 -25.06 -11.62 -43.80
CA ARG A 351 -24.75 -10.96 -45.05
C ARG A 351 -26.05 -10.30 -45.51
N GLY A 352 -26.06 -8.97 -45.53
CA GLY A 352 -27.17 -8.22 -46.05
C GLY A 352 -27.47 -8.69 -47.45
N THR A 353 -28.61 -9.31 -47.64
CA THR A 353 -29.22 -9.53 -48.95
C THR A 353 -29.55 -8.14 -49.51
N THR A 354 -28.70 -7.67 -50.44
CA THR A 354 -29.00 -6.54 -51.26
C THR A 354 -30.24 -6.91 -52.08
N ALA A 355 -31.39 -6.35 -51.69
CA ALA A 355 -32.58 -6.37 -52.54
C ALA A 355 -32.31 -5.52 -53.81
N PRO A 356 -32.64 -6.00 -55.01
CA PRO A 356 -32.56 -5.19 -56.19
C PRO A 356 -33.62 -4.09 -56.12
N SER A 357 -33.21 -2.86 -56.26
CA SER A 357 -34.11 -1.70 -56.47
C SER A 357 -34.84 -1.80 -57.81
N PRO A 358 -36.13 -1.39 -57.89
CA PRO A 358 -36.91 -1.35 -59.15
C PRO A 358 -36.45 -0.27 -60.12
#